data_337eb38a7f9825d5cce0f3741efedc3e
#
_entry.id   337eb38a7f9825d5cce0f3741efedc3e
#
_cell.length_a   1.000
_cell.length_b   1.000
_cell.length_c   1.000
_cell.angle_alpha   90.00
_cell.angle_beta   90.00
_cell.angle_gamma   90.00
#
_symmetry.space_group_name_H-M   'P 1'
#
loop_
_entity.id
_entity.type
_entity.pdbx_description
1 polymer ?
#
loop_
_entity_poly.entity_id
_entity_poly.type
_entity_poly.pdbx_seq_one_letter_code
_entity_poly.pdbx_strand_id
1 'polypeptide(L)'
;MRLLLLASISWLVTLTKPLIVFHDFSFSARDLIMLFGGLFLLFKATVELNERLEGKDSDNPTQRKGAKFWAVVAQIVVLDAIFSLDSVITAVGMVDHLAVMMAAVVIAISLMLMASKALTRFVNSHPTIVILCLSFLLMIGFSLIAEGFSFIIPKGYLYAAIGFSVMIEALNQLAQFNRRRFLSANMTLRQRTTEAVMNLLSGQKEKAELDADTASLVADQDHHPLF
;
A
#
# COMPACT_ATOMS: atom_id res chain seq x y z
N MET A 1 -15.51 13.91 -14.13
CA MET A 1 -15.71 14.80 -12.98
C MET A 1 -14.74 15.99 -13.01
N ARG A 2 -13.42 15.80 -13.00
CA ARG A 2 -12.42 16.91 -12.92
C ARG A 2 -12.56 17.96 -14.01
N LEU A 3 -12.79 17.58 -15.29
CA LEU A 3 -13.00 18.52 -16.39
C LEU A 3 -14.30 19.32 -16.24
N LEU A 4 -15.37 18.70 -15.73
CA LEU A 4 -16.63 19.38 -15.46
C LEU A 4 -16.48 20.41 -14.33
N LEU A 5 -15.76 20.06 -13.26
CA LEU A 5 -15.47 21.00 -12.17
C LEU A 5 -14.62 22.17 -12.65
N LEU A 6 -13.63 21.91 -13.51
CA LEU A 6 -12.79 22.96 -14.09
C LEU A 6 -13.59 23.87 -15.03
N ALA A 7 -14.48 23.29 -15.85
CA ALA A 7 -15.37 24.06 -16.73
C ALA A 7 -16.38 24.92 -15.94
N SER A 8 -16.75 24.44 -14.73
CA SER A 8 -17.64 25.17 -13.81
C SER A 8 -16.90 26.16 -12.90
N ILE A 9 -15.72 26.63 -13.31
CA ILE A 9 -14.83 27.47 -12.49
C ILE A 9 -15.54 28.74 -11.98
N SER A 10 -16.42 29.32 -12.81
CA SER A 10 -17.21 30.50 -12.43
C SER A 10 -18.14 30.21 -11.26
N TRP A 11 -18.72 29.01 -11.22
CA TRP A 11 -19.56 28.55 -10.10
C TRP A 11 -18.72 28.22 -8.87
N LEU A 12 -17.53 27.64 -9.07
CA LEU A 12 -16.62 27.27 -8.02
C LEU A 12 -16.12 28.52 -7.21
N VAL A 13 -15.86 29.62 -7.92
CA VAL A 13 -15.49 30.90 -7.30
C VAL A 13 -16.64 31.45 -6.42
N THR A 14 -17.90 31.15 -6.74
CA THR A 14 -19.02 31.55 -5.86
C THR A 14 -19.06 30.78 -4.55
N LEU A 15 -18.55 29.56 -4.51
CA LEU A 15 -18.45 28.72 -3.31
C LEU A 15 -17.43 29.24 -2.29
N THR A 16 -16.50 30.08 -2.70
CA THR A 16 -15.51 30.71 -1.81
C THR A 16 -16.06 31.93 -1.08
N LYS A 17 -17.28 32.42 -1.46
CA LYS A 17 -17.93 33.53 -0.75
C LYS A 17 -18.41 33.05 0.63
N PRO A 18 -18.24 33.84 1.70
CA PRO A 18 -18.70 33.49 3.03
C PRO A 18 -20.24 33.38 3.02
N LEU A 19 -20.74 32.18 3.39
CA LEU A 19 -22.17 31.91 3.50
C LEU A 19 -22.70 32.21 4.90
N ILE A 20 -21.87 31.97 5.91
CA ILE A 20 -22.23 32.12 7.31
C ILE A 20 -21.08 32.85 8.02
N VAL A 21 -21.38 34.03 8.59
CA VAL A 21 -20.47 34.79 9.45
C VAL A 21 -20.93 34.59 10.86
N PHE A 22 -20.19 33.85 11.68
CA PHE A 22 -20.50 33.63 13.07
C PHE A 22 -19.36 34.18 13.91
N HIS A 23 -19.58 35.36 14.50
CA HIS A 23 -18.62 36.08 15.33
C HIS A 23 -17.31 36.40 14.57
N ASP A 24 -16.20 35.70 14.83
CA ASP A 24 -14.90 35.89 14.18
C ASP A 24 -14.60 34.86 13.08
N PHE A 25 -15.51 33.91 12.84
CA PHE A 25 -15.32 32.86 11.81
C PHE A 25 -16.29 33.03 10.65
N SER A 26 -15.75 33.14 9.45
CA SER A 26 -16.52 33.14 8.21
C SER A 26 -16.39 31.77 7.53
N PHE A 27 -17.45 30.98 7.57
CA PHE A 27 -17.48 29.70 6.87
C PHE A 27 -18.01 29.87 5.45
N SER A 28 -17.21 29.44 4.50
CA SER A 28 -17.59 29.30 3.09
C SER A 28 -18.20 27.93 2.83
N ALA A 29 -18.98 27.77 1.77
CA ALA A 29 -19.42 26.44 1.31
C ALA A 29 -18.24 25.51 1.04
N ARG A 30 -17.12 26.03 0.56
CA ARG A 30 -15.87 25.32 0.40
C ARG A 30 -15.39 24.72 1.72
N ASP A 31 -15.36 25.51 2.78
CA ASP A 31 -14.85 25.10 4.09
C ASP A 31 -15.70 23.97 4.69
N LEU A 32 -17.01 24.04 4.53
CA LEU A 32 -17.92 22.96 4.92
C LEU A 32 -17.67 21.67 4.13
N ILE A 33 -17.49 21.76 2.81
CA ILE A 33 -17.19 20.60 1.98
C ILE A 33 -15.85 19.97 2.38
N MET A 34 -14.84 20.78 2.66
CA MET A 34 -13.54 20.30 3.12
C MET A 34 -13.62 19.65 4.51
N LEU A 35 -14.38 20.24 5.43
CA LEU A 35 -14.57 19.69 6.77
C LEU A 35 -15.27 18.33 6.72
N PHE A 36 -16.43 18.24 6.05
CA PHE A 36 -17.17 16.99 5.93
C PHE A 36 -16.40 15.96 5.11
N GLY A 37 -15.73 16.38 4.04
CA GLY A 37 -14.89 15.53 3.21
C GLY A 37 -13.69 14.98 3.97
N GLY A 38 -12.99 15.82 4.73
CA GLY A 38 -11.88 15.40 5.58
C GLY A 38 -12.32 14.44 6.69
N LEU A 39 -13.45 14.71 7.34
CA LEU A 39 -14.02 13.81 8.35
C LEU A 39 -14.41 12.44 7.77
N PHE A 40 -15.01 12.44 6.59
CA PHE A 40 -15.34 11.22 5.86
C PHE A 40 -14.08 10.42 5.50
N LEU A 41 -13.00 11.09 5.04
CA LEU A 41 -11.71 10.48 4.76
C LEU A 41 -11.09 9.85 6.00
N LEU A 42 -11.06 10.57 7.12
CA LEU A 42 -10.54 10.04 8.39
C LEU A 42 -11.29 8.79 8.82
N PHE A 43 -12.61 8.85 8.80
CA PHE A 43 -13.46 7.72 9.15
C PHE A 43 -13.16 6.50 8.27
N LYS A 44 -13.16 6.69 6.95
CA LYS A 44 -12.92 5.58 6.00
C LYS A 44 -11.50 5.02 6.09
N ALA A 45 -10.50 5.88 6.17
CA ALA A 45 -9.12 5.44 6.28
C ALA A 45 -8.88 4.67 7.59
N THR A 46 -9.49 5.11 8.70
CA THR A 46 -9.39 4.42 10.00
C THR A 46 -10.04 3.05 9.96
N VAL A 47 -11.25 2.94 9.40
CA VAL A 47 -11.95 1.64 9.28
C VAL A 47 -11.16 0.67 8.42
N GLU A 48 -10.72 1.11 7.22
CA GLU A 48 -9.93 0.28 6.31
C GLU A 48 -8.59 -0.13 6.91
N LEU A 49 -7.93 0.78 7.65
CA LEU A 49 -6.68 0.51 8.34
C LEU A 49 -6.88 -0.55 9.44
N ASN A 50 -7.95 -0.44 10.21
CA ASN A 50 -8.29 -1.41 11.25
C ASN A 50 -8.56 -2.80 10.65
N GLU A 51 -9.34 -2.89 9.56
CA GLU A 51 -9.60 -4.16 8.87
C GLU A 51 -8.31 -4.82 8.37
N ARG A 52 -7.37 -4.03 7.84
CA ARG A 52 -6.07 -4.52 7.36
C ARG A 52 -5.14 -4.97 8.49
N LEU A 53 -5.15 -4.29 9.63
CA LEU A 53 -4.30 -4.62 10.78
C LEU A 53 -4.83 -5.84 11.55
N GLU A 54 -6.14 -5.99 11.65
CA GLU A 54 -6.77 -7.12 12.33
C GLU A 54 -6.81 -8.41 11.47
N GLY A 55 -6.39 -8.36 10.21
CA GLY A 55 -6.38 -9.50 9.30
C GLY A 55 -7.79 -10.06 9.02
N LYS A 56 -8.82 -9.28 9.30
CA LYS A 56 -10.20 -9.61 8.96
C LYS A 56 -10.42 -9.28 7.48
N ASP A 57 -9.90 -10.14 6.62
CA ASP A 57 -10.44 -10.23 5.27
C ASP A 57 -11.91 -10.60 5.44
N SER A 58 -12.79 -9.64 5.13
CA SER A 58 -14.25 -9.81 5.24
C SER A 58 -14.72 -10.81 4.18
N ASP A 59 -14.33 -12.07 4.36
CA ASP A 59 -14.85 -13.23 3.66
C ASP A 59 -16.22 -13.60 4.23
N ASN A 60 -17.20 -12.74 3.95
CA ASN A 60 -18.59 -13.17 3.89
C ASN A 60 -19.07 -13.06 2.44
N PRO A 61 -18.93 -14.13 1.64
CA PRO A 61 -19.23 -14.11 0.20
C PRO A 61 -20.73 -14.09 -0.14
N THR A 62 -21.63 -14.00 0.83
CA THR A 62 -23.05 -14.35 0.60
C THR A 62 -24.05 -13.21 0.59
N GLN A 63 -23.67 -11.93 0.68
CA GLN A 63 -24.67 -10.86 0.56
C GLN A 63 -24.31 -9.75 -0.43
N ARG A 64 -25.01 -9.77 -1.58
CA ARG A 64 -25.23 -8.64 -2.52
C ARG A 64 -23.95 -8.02 -3.10
N LYS A 65 -23.22 -8.79 -3.91
CA LYS A 65 -22.06 -8.29 -4.68
C LYS A 65 -22.33 -6.99 -5.46
N GLY A 66 -23.54 -6.80 -5.97
CA GLY A 66 -23.90 -5.59 -6.72
C GLY A 66 -24.04 -4.33 -5.84
N ALA A 67 -24.71 -4.44 -4.68
CA ALA A 67 -24.90 -3.28 -3.80
C ALA A 67 -23.58 -2.80 -3.17
N LYS A 68 -22.67 -3.72 -2.81
CA LYS A 68 -21.32 -3.38 -2.34
C LYS A 68 -20.50 -2.70 -3.44
N PHE A 69 -20.58 -3.16 -4.68
CA PHE A 69 -19.87 -2.55 -5.81
C PHE A 69 -20.30 -1.08 -6.03
N TRP A 70 -21.61 -0.81 -6.11
CA TRP A 70 -22.11 0.56 -6.29
C TRP A 70 -21.78 1.47 -5.11
N ALA A 71 -21.77 0.95 -3.88
CA ALA A 71 -21.37 1.71 -2.71
C ALA A 71 -19.88 2.11 -2.76
N VAL A 72 -19.00 1.18 -3.18
CA VAL A 72 -17.58 1.48 -3.36
C VAL A 72 -17.37 2.49 -4.50
N VAL A 73 -18.07 2.34 -5.62
CA VAL A 73 -18.00 3.29 -6.74
C VAL A 73 -18.45 4.68 -6.28
N ALA A 74 -19.60 4.78 -5.58
CA ALA A 74 -20.08 6.06 -5.06
C ALA A 74 -19.05 6.68 -4.09
N GLN A 75 -18.46 5.89 -3.21
CA GLN A 75 -17.40 6.34 -2.30
C GLN A 75 -16.19 6.90 -3.07
N ILE A 76 -15.71 6.19 -4.09
CA ILE A 76 -14.58 6.65 -4.92
C ILE A 76 -14.92 7.96 -5.63
N VAL A 77 -16.13 8.09 -6.16
CA VAL A 77 -16.60 9.31 -6.83
C VAL A 77 -16.65 10.50 -5.86
N VAL A 78 -17.14 10.29 -4.65
CA VAL A 78 -17.17 11.33 -3.60
C VAL A 78 -15.75 11.76 -3.23
N LEU A 79 -14.84 10.80 -3.03
CA LEU A 79 -13.43 11.08 -2.74
C LEU A 79 -12.75 11.85 -3.89
N ASP A 80 -12.96 11.42 -5.14
CA ASP A 80 -12.41 12.13 -6.31
C ASP A 80 -12.98 13.54 -6.44
N ALA A 81 -14.25 13.75 -6.11
CA ALA A 81 -14.87 15.09 -6.11
C ALA A 81 -14.24 16.01 -5.06
N ILE A 82 -14.00 15.52 -3.83
CA ILE A 82 -13.38 16.29 -2.74
C ILE A 82 -11.95 16.71 -3.13
N PHE A 83 -11.13 15.76 -3.58
CA PHE A 83 -9.76 16.04 -4.02
C PHE A 83 -9.69 16.91 -5.26
N SER A 84 -10.64 16.76 -6.17
CA SER A 84 -10.72 17.59 -7.37
C SER A 84 -11.08 19.02 -7.06
N LEU A 85 -11.99 19.25 -6.09
CA LEU A 85 -12.37 20.60 -5.66
C LEU A 85 -11.14 21.35 -5.13
N ASP A 86 -10.39 20.73 -4.21
CA ASP A 86 -9.19 21.32 -3.63
C ASP A 86 -8.11 21.59 -4.69
N SER A 87 -7.83 20.63 -5.57
CA SER A 87 -6.82 20.78 -6.62
C SER A 87 -7.19 21.85 -7.65
N VAL A 88 -8.47 21.96 -8.01
CA VAL A 88 -8.94 22.98 -8.95
C VAL A 88 -8.87 24.39 -8.34
N ILE A 89 -9.30 24.56 -7.09
CA ILE A 89 -9.21 25.85 -6.42
C ILE A 89 -7.73 26.28 -6.29
N THR A 90 -6.85 25.36 -5.93
CA THR A 90 -5.42 25.66 -5.86
C THR A 90 -4.83 26.03 -7.23
N ALA A 91 -5.19 25.31 -8.29
CA ALA A 91 -4.73 25.58 -9.65
C ALA A 91 -5.21 26.95 -10.15
N VAL A 92 -6.46 27.32 -9.87
CA VAL A 92 -7.01 28.65 -10.21
C VAL A 92 -6.25 29.77 -9.54
N GLY A 93 -5.82 29.58 -8.29
CA GLY A 93 -5.01 30.58 -7.58
C GLY A 93 -3.57 30.71 -8.09
N MET A 94 -3.09 29.75 -8.91
CA MET A 94 -1.70 29.73 -9.40
C MET A 94 -1.55 30.06 -10.87
N VAL A 95 -2.59 29.92 -11.68
CA VAL A 95 -2.52 30.05 -13.16
C VAL A 95 -3.70 30.85 -13.68
N ASP A 96 -3.41 31.93 -14.40
CA ASP A 96 -4.43 32.81 -14.99
C ASP A 96 -5.02 32.28 -16.32
N HIS A 97 -4.41 31.24 -16.92
CA HIS A 97 -4.79 30.72 -18.22
C HIS A 97 -5.58 29.41 -18.12
N LEU A 98 -6.89 29.47 -18.31
CA LEU A 98 -7.79 28.29 -18.30
C LEU A 98 -7.34 27.18 -19.27
N ALA A 99 -6.85 27.54 -20.47
CA ALA A 99 -6.39 26.57 -21.47
C ALA A 99 -5.21 25.71 -20.97
N VAL A 100 -4.27 26.32 -20.24
CA VAL A 100 -3.13 25.62 -19.65
C VAL A 100 -3.59 24.65 -18.56
N MET A 101 -4.53 25.07 -17.72
CA MET A 101 -5.11 24.22 -16.67
C MET A 101 -5.85 23.02 -17.28
N MET A 102 -6.66 23.25 -18.32
CA MET A 102 -7.37 22.16 -19.02
C MET A 102 -6.38 21.15 -19.62
N ALA A 103 -5.33 21.62 -20.29
CA ALA A 103 -4.30 20.76 -20.86
C ALA A 103 -3.59 19.94 -19.76
N ALA A 104 -3.22 20.56 -18.65
CA ALA A 104 -2.57 19.89 -17.53
C ALA A 104 -3.45 18.77 -16.93
N VAL A 105 -4.75 19.04 -16.74
CA VAL A 105 -5.70 18.04 -16.23
C VAL A 105 -5.89 16.88 -17.22
N VAL A 106 -5.99 17.15 -18.52
CA VAL A 106 -6.10 16.09 -19.54
C VAL A 106 -4.85 15.20 -19.55
N ILE A 107 -3.66 15.79 -19.48
CA ILE A 107 -2.40 15.05 -19.41
C ILE A 107 -2.34 14.22 -18.13
N ALA A 108 -2.70 14.79 -16.99
CA ALA A 108 -2.68 14.09 -15.70
C ALA A 108 -3.63 12.88 -15.68
N ILE A 109 -4.86 13.04 -16.20
CA ILE A 109 -5.83 11.94 -16.31
C ILE A 109 -5.30 10.85 -17.25
N SER A 110 -4.72 11.21 -18.39
CA SER A 110 -4.18 10.26 -19.35
C SER A 110 -3.03 9.44 -18.73
N LEU A 111 -2.11 10.09 -18.03
CA LEU A 111 -1.03 9.42 -17.31
C LEU A 111 -1.56 8.50 -16.21
N MET A 112 -2.57 8.94 -15.45
CA MET A 112 -3.19 8.14 -14.39
C MET A 112 -3.86 6.89 -14.97
N LEU A 113 -4.56 6.98 -16.07
CA LEU A 113 -5.18 5.83 -16.74
C LEU A 113 -4.15 4.84 -17.25
N MET A 114 -3.05 5.30 -17.84
CA MET A 114 -1.96 4.44 -18.30
C MET A 114 -1.26 3.74 -17.12
N ALA A 115 -1.00 4.44 -16.03
CA ALA A 115 -0.34 3.93 -14.85
C ALA A 115 -1.23 3.03 -13.98
N SER A 116 -2.55 3.14 -14.09
CA SER A 116 -3.52 2.50 -13.18
C SER A 116 -3.32 1.00 -13.03
N LYS A 117 -3.16 0.25 -14.14
CA LYS A 117 -2.97 -1.22 -14.09
C LYS A 117 -1.65 -1.61 -13.43
N ALA A 118 -0.58 -0.88 -13.74
CA ALA A 118 0.74 -1.14 -13.16
C ALA A 118 0.73 -0.84 -11.65
N LEU A 119 0.12 0.28 -11.25
CA LEU A 119 -0.01 0.71 -9.86
C LEU A 119 -0.84 -0.28 -9.04
N THR A 120 -1.99 -0.72 -9.55
CA THR A 120 -2.84 -1.70 -8.88
C THR A 120 -2.10 -3.02 -8.64
N ARG A 121 -1.36 -3.51 -9.64
CA ARG A 121 -0.54 -4.72 -9.50
C ARG A 121 0.54 -4.54 -8.44
N PHE A 122 1.22 -3.41 -8.44
CA PHE A 122 2.29 -3.09 -7.50
C PHE A 122 1.77 -3.01 -6.06
N VAL A 123 0.68 -2.28 -5.83
CA VAL A 123 0.05 -2.15 -4.50
C VAL A 123 -0.43 -3.51 -3.98
N ASN A 124 -1.08 -4.32 -4.81
CA ASN A 124 -1.54 -5.65 -4.41
C ASN A 124 -0.41 -6.62 -4.07
N SER A 125 0.79 -6.40 -4.63
CA SER A 125 1.97 -7.24 -4.34
C SER A 125 2.68 -6.84 -3.05
N HIS A 126 2.36 -5.67 -2.47
CA HIS A 126 3.07 -5.11 -1.33
C HIS A 126 2.08 -4.60 -0.27
N PRO A 127 1.69 -5.43 0.70
CA PRO A 127 0.69 -5.05 1.72
C PRO A 127 1.14 -3.85 2.58
N THR A 128 2.43 -3.66 2.79
CA THR A 128 2.99 -2.50 3.50
C THR A 128 2.68 -1.17 2.79
N ILE A 129 2.63 -1.18 1.46
CA ILE A 129 2.28 0.01 0.66
C ILE A 129 0.81 0.39 0.85
N VAL A 130 -0.08 -0.59 1.03
CA VAL A 130 -1.49 -0.31 1.32
C VAL A 130 -1.63 0.45 2.63
N ILE A 131 -0.93 0.00 3.68
CA ILE A 131 -0.92 0.68 4.98
C ILE A 131 -0.34 2.10 4.86
N LEU A 132 0.73 2.26 4.09
CA LEU A 132 1.33 3.57 3.80
C LEU A 132 0.33 4.50 3.09
N CYS A 133 -0.37 4.02 2.06
CA CYS A 133 -1.39 4.78 1.35
C CYS A 133 -2.55 5.19 2.27
N LEU A 134 -3.01 4.29 3.16
CA LEU A 134 -4.05 4.60 4.13
C LEU A 134 -3.58 5.65 5.15
N SER A 135 -2.32 5.60 5.58
CA SER A 135 -1.72 6.61 6.44
C SER A 135 -1.66 7.98 5.77
N PHE A 136 -1.35 8.03 4.45
CA PHE A 136 -1.43 9.28 3.68
C PHE A 136 -2.86 9.79 3.57
N LEU A 137 -3.83 8.90 3.40
CA LEU A 137 -5.23 9.27 3.35
C LEU A 137 -5.70 9.89 4.67
N LEU A 138 -5.24 9.36 5.82
CA LEU A 138 -5.45 9.95 7.14
C LEU A 138 -4.83 11.35 7.25
N MET A 139 -3.58 11.51 6.82
CA MET A 139 -2.88 12.79 6.87
C MET A 139 -3.56 13.84 5.98
N ILE A 140 -3.99 13.46 4.77
CA ILE A 140 -4.72 14.35 3.87
C ILE A 140 -6.08 14.70 4.45
N GLY A 141 -6.81 13.74 5.03
CA GLY A 141 -8.08 13.99 5.71
C GLY A 141 -7.96 15.00 6.85
N PHE A 142 -6.91 14.88 7.66
CA PHE A 142 -6.61 15.84 8.71
C PHE A 142 -6.26 17.24 8.15
N SER A 143 -5.46 17.29 7.07
CA SER A 143 -5.14 18.56 6.39
C SER A 143 -6.40 19.26 5.86
N LEU A 144 -7.33 18.50 5.25
CA LEU A 144 -8.60 19.06 4.76
C LEU A 144 -9.48 19.62 5.90
N ILE A 145 -9.53 18.95 7.04
CA ILE A 145 -10.23 19.44 8.22
C ILE A 145 -9.60 20.75 8.73
N ALA A 146 -8.28 20.79 8.81
CA ALA A 146 -7.57 22.00 9.23
C ALA A 146 -7.83 23.18 8.26
N GLU A 147 -7.80 22.93 6.94
CA GLU A 147 -8.17 23.94 5.94
C GLU A 147 -9.64 24.37 6.05
N GLY A 148 -10.56 23.44 6.37
CA GLY A 148 -11.97 23.76 6.64
C GLY A 148 -12.18 24.64 7.85
N PHE A 149 -11.25 24.63 8.81
CA PHE A 149 -11.19 25.60 9.93
C PHE A 149 -10.39 26.85 9.61
N SER A 150 -10.11 27.12 8.34
CA SER A 150 -9.32 28.28 7.89
C SER A 150 -7.84 28.28 8.34
N PHE A 151 -7.31 27.13 8.79
CA PHE A 151 -5.89 26.96 9.01
C PHE A 151 -5.20 26.66 7.68
N ILE A 152 -4.36 27.58 7.21
CA ILE A 152 -3.62 27.40 5.96
C ILE A 152 -2.39 26.53 6.22
N ILE A 153 -2.45 25.26 5.81
CA ILE A 153 -1.29 24.36 5.83
C ILE A 153 -0.61 24.44 4.47
N PRO A 154 0.65 24.93 4.39
CA PRO A 154 1.37 24.94 3.12
C PRO A 154 1.53 23.49 2.59
N LYS A 155 0.97 23.21 1.40
CA LYS A 155 0.97 21.86 0.80
C LYS A 155 2.37 21.29 0.58
N GLY A 156 3.39 22.16 0.53
CA GLY A 156 4.79 21.73 0.46
C GLY A 156 5.22 20.82 1.60
N TYR A 157 4.76 21.05 2.83
CA TYR A 157 5.05 20.18 3.97
C TYR A 157 4.40 18.79 3.82
N LEU A 158 3.18 18.77 3.31
CA LEU A 158 2.45 17.53 3.04
C LEU A 158 3.20 16.67 1.99
N TYR A 159 3.58 17.29 0.88
CA TYR A 159 4.33 16.61 -0.18
C TYR A 159 5.70 16.16 0.29
N ALA A 160 6.40 16.95 1.11
CA ALA A 160 7.66 16.54 1.70
C ALA A 160 7.52 15.34 2.63
N ALA A 161 6.49 15.31 3.49
CA ALA A 161 6.21 14.18 4.36
C ALA A 161 5.88 12.91 3.57
N ILE A 162 5.04 13.01 2.53
CA ILE A 162 4.72 11.90 1.63
C ILE A 162 5.99 11.40 0.93
N GLY A 163 6.77 12.31 0.35
CA GLY A 163 8.02 11.96 -0.35
C GLY A 163 9.02 11.26 0.56
N PHE A 164 9.18 11.75 1.79
CA PHE A 164 10.04 11.13 2.80
C PHE A 164 9.56 9.72 3.17
N SER A 165 8.27 9.54 3.41
CA SER A 165 7.70 8.23 3.76
C SER A 165 7.83 7.21 2.61
N VAL A 166 7.59 7.65 1.37
CA VAL A 166 7.80 6.79 0.17
C VAL A 166 9.28 6.41 0.05
N MET A 167 10.20 7.33 0.31
CA MET A 167 11.63 7.04 0.29
C MET A 167 12.02 6.01 1.35
N ILE A 168 11.53 6.14 2.58
CA ILE A 168 11.76 5.16 3.66
C ILE A 168 11.22 3.79 3.26
N GLU A 169 10.01 3.72 2.71
CA GLU A 169 9.43 2.44 2.28
C GLU A 169 10.22 1.81 1.12
N ALA A 170 10.69 2.61 0.16
CA ALA A 170 11.55 2.13 -0.92
C ALA A 170 12.87 1.55 -0.38
N LEU A 171 13.51 2.21 0.59
CA LEU A 171 14.71 1.70 1.26
C LEU A 171 14.44 0.42 2.04
N ASN A 172 13.31 0.34 2.73
CA ASN A 172 12.90 -0.85 3.47
C ASN A 172 12.68 -2.04 2.53
N GLN A 173 12.04 -1.84 1.38
CA GLN A 173 11.86 -2.88 0.36
C GLN A 173 13.19 -3.33 -0.25
N LEU A 174 14.10 -2.41 -0.54
CA LEU A 174 15.46 -2.75 -1.00
C LEU A 174 16.21 -3.58 0.05
N ALA A 175 16.13 -3.21 1.31
CA ALA A 175 16.76 -3.95 2.41
C ALA A 175 16.16 -5.36 2.55
N GLN A 176 14.84 -5.50 2.45
CA GLN A 176 14.16 -6.81 2.49
C GLN A 176 14.55 -7.69 1.30
N PHE A 177 14.67 -7.10 0.10
CA PHE A 177 15.10 -7.83 -1.10
C PHE A 177 16.53 -8.37 -0.95
N ASN A 178 17.45 -7.58 -0.43
CA ASN A 178 18.82 -8.01 -0.14
C ASN A 178 18.85 -9.10 0.94
N ARG A 179 18.06 -8.95 2.00
CA ARG A 179 17.97 -9.94 3.08
C ARG A 179 17.43 -11.30 2.59
N ARG A 180 16.42 -11.29 1.73
CA ARG A 180 15.88 -12.53 1.12
C ARG A 180 16.93 -13.25 0.27
N ARG A 181 17.74 -12.52 -0.49
CA ARG A 181 18.87 -13.10 -1.25
C ARG A 181 19.91 -13.74 -0.34
N PHE A 182 20.26 -13.09 0.77
CA PHE A 182 21.21 -13.63 1.76
C PHE A 182 20.69 -14.88 2.45
N LEU A 183 19.42 -14.92 2.82
CA LEU A 183 18.80 -16.09 3.47
C LEU A 183 18.68 -17.28 2.51
N SER A 184 18.33 -17.07 1.25
CA SER A 184 18.25 -18.14 0.27
C SER A 184 19.64 -18.74 -0.03
N ALA A 185 20.68 -17.92 -0.11
CA ALA A 185 22.05 -18.41 -0.27
C ALA A 185 22.52 -19.24 0.92
N ASN A 186 22.21 -18.81 2.15
CA ASN A 186 22.59 -19.55 3.36
C ASN A 186 21.77 -20.85 3.55
N MET A 187 20.50 -20.89 3.12
CA MET A 187 19.71 -22.13 3.17
C MET A 187 20.26 -23.20 2.22
N THR A 188 20.66 -22.84 1.01
CA THR A 188 21.26 -23.77 0.07
C THR A 188 22.61 -24.32 0.55
N LEU A 189 23.42 -23.51 1.23
CA LEU A 189 24.68 -23.98 1.84
C LEU A 189 24.39 -24.94 3.00
N ARG A 190 23.43 -24.62 3.86
CA ARG A 190 23.07 -25.47 5.00
C ARG A 190 22.48 -26.81 4.55
N GLN A 191 21.66 -26.84 3.51
CA GLN A 191 21.16 -28.09 2.94
C GLN A 191 22.30 -28.96 2.37
N ARG A 192 23.21 -28.36 1.60
CA ARG A 192 24.36 -29.08 1.06
C ARG A 192 25.27 -29.67 2.13
N THR A 193 25.51 -28.92 3.23
CA THR A 193 26.30 -29.44 4.36
C THR A 193 25.59 -30.56 5.09
N THR A 194 24.27 -30.45 5.27
CA THR A 194 23.46 -31.51 5.91
C THR A 194 23.44 -32.78 5.06
N GLU A 195 23.25 -32.67 3.76
CA GLU A 195 23.31 -33.79 2.82
C GLU A 195 24.69 -34.45 2.80
N ALA A 196 25.77 -33.66 2.78
CA ALA A 196 27.13 -34.18 2.84
C ALA A 196 27.40 -34.94 4.15
N VAL A 197 26.98 -34.44 5.28
CA VAL A 197 27.10 -35.11 6.58
C VAL A 197 26.27 -36.39 6.63
N MET A 198 25.03 -36.37 6.15
CA MET A 198 24.17 -37.56 6.07
C MET A 198 24.78 -38.64 5.18
N ASN A 199 25.34 -38.29 4.04
CA ASN A 199 26.02 -39.23 3.14
C ASN A 199 27.27 -39.83 3.76
N LEU A 200 28.05 -39.07 4.52
CA LEU A 200 29.21 -39.58 5.25
C LEU A 200 28.78 -40.53 6.36
N LEU A 201 27.74 -40.23 7.11
CA LEU A 201 27.25 -41.10 8.18
C LEU A 201 26.61 -42.39 7.62
N SER A 202 25.91 -42.33 6.53
CA SER A 202 25.33 -43.53 5.86
C SER A 202 26.45 -44.45 5.31
N GLY A 203 27.46 -43.88 4.68
CA GLY A 203 28.63 -44.66 4.20
C GLY A 203 29.46 -45.29 5.34
N GLN A 204 29.57 -44.61 6.50
CA GLN A 204 30.22 -45.22 7.68
C GLN A 204 29.38 -46.35 8.27
N LYS A 205 28.06 -46.25 8.27
CA LYS A 205 27.15 -47.29 8.75
C LYS A 205 27.23 -48.55 7.87
N GLU A 206 27.20 -48.37 6.55
CA GLU A 206 27.32 -49.43 5.59
C GLU A 206 28.69 -50.17 5.71
N LYS A 207 29.76 -49.42 5.94
CA LYS A 207 31.09 -49.98 6.16
C LYS A 207 31.19 -50.77 7.46
N ALA A 208 30.58 -50.30 8.55
CA ALA A 208 30.51 -50.99 9.83
C ALA A 208 29.67 -52.30 9.75
N GLU A 209 28.59 -52.32 8.96
CA GLU A 209 27.79 -53.51 8.72
C GLU A 209 28.58 -54.54 7.89
N LEU A 210 29.35 -54.10 6.89
CA LEU A 210 30.19 -54.97 6.07
C LEU A 210 31.33 -55.59 6.89
N ASP A 211 31.97 -54.80 7.77
CA ASP A 211 33.02 -55.29 8.67
C ASP A 211 32.47 -56.29 9.68
N ALA A 212 31.24 -56.08 10.19
CA ALA A 212 30.59 -57.03 11.10
C ALA A 212 30.19 -58.33 10.42
N ASP A 213 29.73 -58.26 9.18
CA ASP A 213 29.36 -59.44 8.38
C ASP A 213 30.60 -60.29 7.98
N THR A 214 31.69 -59.63 7.62
CA THR A 214 32.97 -60.30 7.35
C THR A 214 33.57 -60.94 8.63
N ALA A 215 33.45 -60.30 9.77
CA ALA A 215 33.89 -60.85 11.05
C ALA A 215 33.07 -62.11 11.47
N SER A 216 31.77 -62.12 11.20
CA SER A 216 30.89 -63.25 11.48
C SER A 216 31.23 -64.46 10.59
N LEU A 217 31.55 -64.23 9.30
CA LEU A 217 31.92 -65.28 8.34
C LEU A 217 33.29 -65.92 8.69
N VAL A 218 34.23 -65.13 9.19
CA VAL A 218 35.55 -65.68 9.66
C VAL A 218 35.38 -66.51 10.91
N ALA A 219 34.52 -66.10 11.84
CA ALA A 219 34.26 -66.86 13.10
C ALA A 219 33.55 -68.20 12.84
N ASP A 220 32.72 -68.28 11.77
CA ASP A 220 32.04 -69.54 11.37
C ASP A 220 33.00 -70.54 10.69
N GLN A 221 34.05 -70.09 10.06
CA GLN A 221 35.10 -70.96 9.46
C GLN A 221 36.01 -71.64 10.48
N ASP A 222 36.22 -71.05 11.67
CA ASP A 222 37.07 -71.63 12.73
C ASP A 222 36.33 -72.71 13.54
N HIS A 223 35.03 -72.90 13.35
CA HIS A 223 34.21 -73.90 14.10
C HIS A 223 33.93 -75.18 13.31
N HIS A 224 34.60 -75.43 12.16
CA HIS A 224 34.49 -76.72 11.52
C HIS A 224 35.61 -77.64 11.99
N PRO A 225 35.40 -78.59 12.89
CA PRO A 225 36.39 -79.59 13.21
C PRO A 225 36.51 -80.56 12.08
N LEU A 226 37.76 -80.70 11.55
CA LEU A 226 38.14 -81.74 10.62
C LEU A 226 38.00 -83.07 11.36
N PHE A 227 37.06 -83.92 10.91
CA PHE A 227 37.09 -85.35 11.02
C PHE A 227 37.22 -85.96 9.69
#